data_1d0b0bb5051ad465ea0792613c24ebc5
#
_entry.id   1d0b0bb5051ad465ea0792613c24ebc5
#
_cell.length_a   1.000
_cell.length_b   1.000
_cell.length_c   1.000
_cell.angle_alpha   90.00
_cell.angle_beta   90.00
_cell.angle_gamma   90.00
#
_symmetry.space_group_name_H-M   'P 1'
#
loop_
_entity.id
_entity.type
_entity.pdbx_description
1 polymer ?
#
loop_
_entity_poly.entity_id
_entity_poly.type
_entity_poly.pdbx_seq_one_letter_code
_entity_poly.pdbx_strand_id
1 'polypeptide(L)'
;YYAYKLENENLKEGGCNVFPLWFGIVDKLERINRLLTILSEKETNVESMSYYPKIFYKYGRQDMGYHYLKELYANERRDYAEVASGVIEGIVCGLAGVDADVTANRITTLPRFTDATHWVSIENIPVFSGKISILHQSAGSSTFANKSGKELIWRAMFPGNVAMISGMDAKHTNDELGNPFSYLDIVC
;
A
#
# COMPACT_ATOMS: atom_id res chain seq x y z
N TYR A 1 -4.95 16.27 13.89
CA TYR A 1 -3.55 15.86 13.72
C TYR A 1 -2.95 15.45 15.06
N TYR A 2 -1.75 14.88 15.04
CA TYR A 2 -1.05 14.45 16.25
C TYR A 2 0.07 15.42 16.56
N ALA A 3 0.24 15.74 17.84
CA ALA A 3 1.32 16.59 18.30
C ALA A 3 2.51 15.74 18.76
N TYR A 4 3.71 16.21 18.45
CA TYR A 4 4.93 15.57 18.92
C TYR A 4 5.11 15.74 20.43
N LYS A 5 4.88 16.92 20.93
CA LYS A 5 4.89 17.26 22.34
C LYS A 5 4.12 18.55 22.64
N LEU A 6 3.82 18.78 23.89
CA LEU A 6 3.35 20.07 24.40
C LEU A 6 4.55 20.90 24.86
N GLU A 7 4.67 22.11 24.34
CA GLU A 7 5.60 23.12 24.82
C GLU A 7 4.80 24.37 25.21
N ASN A 8 4.83 24.76 26.47
CA ASN A 8 4.11 25.94 26.97
C ASN A 8 2.62 25.95 26.52
N GLU A 9 1.93 24.80 26.66
CA GLU A 9 0.54 24.60 26.25
C GLU A 9 0.29 24.63 24.70
N ASN A 10 1.33 24.84 23.91
CA ASN A 10 1.21 24.78 22.46
C ASN A 10 1.54 23.38 21.92
N LEU A 11 0.73 22.95 20.94
CA LEU A 11 1.00 21.71 20.22
C LEU A 11 2.15 21.94 19.25
N LYS A 12 3.20 21.13 19.36
CA LYS A 12 4.33 21.14 18.43
C LYS A 12 4.18 20.01 17.43
N GLU A 13 4.08 20.38 16.17
CA GLU A 13 4.04 19.44 15.06
C GLU A 13 5.42 18.81 14.81
N GLY A 14 5.42 17.56 14.33
CA GLY A 14 6.63 16.83 13.94
C GLY A 14 6.27 15.66 13.04
N GLY A 15 7.22 14.76 12.80
CA GLY A 15 7.03 13.55 11.97
C GLY A 15 5.99 12.56 12.52
N CYS A 16 5.45 12.82 13.71
CA CYS A 16 4.43 11.98 14.34
C CYS A 16 3.12 11.82 13.53
N ASN A 17 2.88 12.66 12.52
CA ASN A 17 1.71 12.55 11.67
C ASN A 17 1.82 11.43 10.60
N VAL A 18 3.03 10.95 10.31
CA VAL A 18 3.29 9.88 9.34
C VAL A 18 2.86 8.52 9.91
N PHE A 19 3.36 8.19 11.09
CA PHE A 19 3.22 6.84 11.66
C PHE A 19 1.78 6.40 11.94
N PRO A 20 0.85 7.24 12.41
CA PRO A 20 -0.53 6.83 12.58
C PRO A 20 -1.21 6.36 11.29
N LEU A 21 -0.89 7.00 10.15
CA LEU A 21 -1.36 6.57 8.84
C LEU A 21 -0.63 5.32 8.36
N TRP A 22 0.68 5.27 8.53
CA TRP A 22 1.50 4.14 8.08
C TRP A 22 1.11 2.83 8.79
N PHE A 23 0.89 2.89 10.11
CA PHE A 23 0.40 1.75 10.90
C PHE A 23 -1.11 1.48 10.71
N GLY A 24 -1.89 2.42 10.16
CA GLY A 24 -3.33 2.27 9.99
C GLY A 24 -4.12 2.31 11.29
N ILE A 25 -3.66 3.08 12.27
CA ILE A 25 -4.32 3.21 13.58
C ILE A 25 -5.28 4.40 13.66
N VAL A 26 -5.47 5.13 12.56
CA VAL A 26 -6.43 6.24 12.47
C VAL A 26 -7.79 5.68 12.09
N ASP A 27 -8.77 5.86 12.94
CA ASP A 27 -10.10 5.25 12.85
C ASP A 27 -11.18 6.14 12.19
N LYS A 28 -10.89 7.44 11.98
CA LYS A 28 -11.87 8.41 11.48
C LYS A 28 -11.48 8.94 10.12
N LEU A 29 -12.39 8.81 9.15
CA LEU A 29 -12.20 9.29 7.77
C LEU A 29 -11.78 10.77 7.69
N GLU A 30 -12.45 11.65 8.46
CA GLU A 30 -12.10 13.06 8.51
C GLU A 30 -10.64 13.27 8.94
N ARG A 31 -10.20 12.50 9.94
CA ARG A 31 -8.84 12.57 10.47
C ARG A 31 -7.82 12.04 9.47
N ILE A 32 -8.13 10.94 8.78
CA ILE A 32 -7.32 10.39 7.69
C ILE A 32 -7.12 11.45 6.60
N ASN A 33 -8.21 12.02 6.07
CA ASN A 33 -8.14 13.02 5.01
C ASN A 33 -7.33 14.25 5.44
N ARG A 34 -7.54 14.76 6.65
CA ARG A 34 -6.76 15.88 7.17
C ARG A 34 -5.27 15.58 7.27
N LEU A 35 -4.90 14.38 7.73
CA LEU A 35 -3.49 13.98 7.82
C LEU A 35 -2.86 13.82 6.42
N LEU A 36 -3.56 13.22 5.47
CA LEU A 36 -3.09 13.12 4.08
C LEU A 36 -2.84 14.50 3.47
N THR A 37 -3.73 15.47 3.72
CA THR A 37 -3.54 16.85 3.27
C THR A 37 -2.28 17.47 3.92
N ILE A 38 -2.11 17.31 5.22
CA ILE A 38 -0.91 17.82 5.93
C ILE A 38 0.37 17.22 5.33
N LEU A 39 0.40 15.92 5.04
CA LEU A 39 1.57 15.27 4.45
C LEU A 39 1.87 15.78 3.02
N SER A 40 0.85 16.14 2.25
CA SER A 40 1.03 16.62 0.87
C SER A 40 1.40 18.11 0.77
N GLU A 41 1.11 18.91 1.79
CA GLU A 41 1.33 20.35 1.78
C GLU A 41 2.59 20.81 2.52
N LYS A 42 3.14 19.98 3.41
CA LYS A 42 4.29 20.34 4.22
C LYS A 42 5.59 19.81 3.64
N GLU A 43 6.60 20.68 3.62
CA GLU A 43 7.97 20.23 3.39
C GLU A 43 8.38 19.19 4.44
N THR A 44 9.07 18.16 3.99
CA THR A 44 9.56 17.09 4.83
C THR A 44 10.96 16.66 4.41
N ASN A 45 11.68 16.01 5.31
CA ASN A 45 12.93 15.38 4.94
C ASN A 45 12.68 14.07 4.19
N VAL A 46 13.68 13.59 3.46
CA VAL A 46 13.57 12.40 2.62
C VAL A 46 13.28 11.14 3.43
N GLU A 47 13.75 11.06 4.67
CA GLU A 47 13.50 9.93 5.57
C GLU A 47 12.02 9.83 5.93
N SER A 48 11.38 10.93 6.29
CA SER A 48 9.94 10.96 6.54
C SER A 48 9.14 10.72 5.25
N MET A 49 9.61 11.25 4.11
CA MET A 49 9.00 11.05 2.80
C MET A 49 9.03 9.56 2.38
N SER A 50 10.00 8.77 2.84
CA SER A 50 10.13 7.36 2.47
C SER A 50 8.89 6.51 2.82
N TYR A 51 8.10 6.93 3.80
CA TYR A 51 6.84 6.28 4.18
C TYR A 51 5.64 6.68 3.33
N TYR A 52 5.72 7.81 2.59
CA TYR A 52 4.59 8.41 1.88
C TYR A 52 4.01 7.54 0.77
N PRO A 53 4.80 6.88 -0.09
CA PRO A 53 4.26 6.07 -1.17
C PRO A 53 3.26 5.03 -0.66
N LYS A 54 3.64 4.22 0.32
CA LYS A 54 2.75 3.21 0.91
C LYS A 54 1.49 3.84 1.52
N ILE A 55 1.64 4.95 2.25
CA ILE A 55 0.51 5.66 2.87
C ILE A 55 -0.47 6.11 1.81
N PHE A 56 -0.01 6.85 0.80
CA PHE A 56 -0.90 7.39 -0.22
C PHE A 56 -1.58 6.30 -1.06
N TYR A 57 -0.86 5.23 -1.41
CA TYR A 57 -1.47 4.07 -2.07
C TYR A 57 -2.53 3.39 -1.18
N LYS A 58 -2.22 3.17 0.11
CA LYS A 58 -3.16 2.55 1.06
C LYS A 58 -4.47 3.32 1.14
N TYR A 59 -4.40 4.64 1.17
CA TYR A 59 -5.57 5.50 1.32
C TYR A 59 -6.11 6.04 -0.02
N GLY A 60 -5.94 5.30 -1.12
CA GLY A 60 -6.59 5.57 -2.40
C GLY A 60 -6.13 6.85 -3.11
N ARG A 61 -4.95 7.38 -2.77
CA ARG A 61 -4.32 8.53 -3.41
C ARG A 61 -3.17 8.06 -4.32
N GLN A 62 -3.49 7.23 -5.31
CA GLN A 62 -2.50 6.52 -6.15
C GLN A 62 -1.54 7.48 -6.86
N ASP A 63 -2.04 8.60 -7.39
CA ASP A 63 -1.21 9.60 -8.08
C ASP A 63 -0.16 10.21 -7.15
N MET A 64 -0.54 10.49 -5.89
CA MET A 64 0.39 10.97 -4.86
C MET A 64 1.39 9.88 -4.46
N GLY A 65 0.94 8.63 -4.32
CA GLY A 65 1.82 7.49 -4.07
C GLY A 65 2.89 7.35 -5.16
N TYR A 66 2.49 7.45 -6.42
CA TYR A 66 3.40 7.41 -7.55
C TYR A 66 4.31 8.65 -7.64
N HIS A 67 3.77 9.84 -7.36
CA HIS A 67 4.56 11.06 -7.27
C HIS A 67 5.72 10.90 -6.29
N TYR A 68 5.46 10.49 -5.06
CA TYR A 68 6.51 10.32 -4.05
C TYR A 68 7.47 9.16 -4.35
N LEU A 69 7.04 8.10 -5.03
CA LEU A 69 7.98 7.09 -5.54
C LEU A 69 8.99 7.69 -6.51
N LYS A 70 8.57 8.58 -7.41
CA LYS A 70 9.47 9.28 -8.34
C LYS A 70 10.42 10.23 -7.62
N GLU A 71 9.90 11.00 -6.66
CA GLU A 71 10.71 11.90 -5.84
C GLU A 71 11.82 11.17 -5.07
N LEU A 72 11.48 10.04 -4.44
CA LEU A 72 12.45 9.19 -3.73
C LEU A 72 13.49 8.60 -4.67
N TYR A 73 13.07 8.10 -5.84
CA TYR A 73 13.98 7.55 -6.85
C TYR A 73 14.95 8.59 -7.40
N ALA A 74 14.49 9.82 -7.60
CA ALA A 74 15.31 10.94 -8.09
C ALA A 74 16.19 11.59 -7.01
N ASN A 75 15.98 11.27 -5.73
CA ASN A 75 16.70 11.90 -4.62
C ASN A 75 18.16 11.46 -4.57
N GLU A 76 19.05 12.38 -4.22
CA GLU A 76 20.48 12.10 -4.06
C GLU A 76 20.76 11.06 -2.97
N ARG A 77 19.89 10.97 -1.97
CA ARG A 77 19.99 10.00 -0.85
C ARG A 77 19.22 8.69 -1.11
N ARG A 78 18.87 8.38 -2.37
CA ARG A 78 18.12 7.16 -2.71
C ARG A 78 18.78 5.85 -2.27
N ASP A 79 20.11 5.85 -2.14
CA ASP A 79 20.87 4.67 -1.69
C ASP A 79 20.91 4.54 -0.16
N TYR A 80 20.36 5.51 0.57
CA TYR A 80 20.21 5.42 2.00
C TYR A 80 19.20 4.32 2.36
N ALA A 81 19.55 3.45 3.30
CA ALA A 81 18.81 2.22 3.56
C ALA A 81 17.30 2.45 3.84
N GLU A 82 16.98 3.50 4.59
CA GLU A 82 15.59 3.86 4.91
C GLU A 82 14.84 4.30 3.65
N VAL A 83 15.46 5.12 2.80
CA VAL A 83 14.86 5.61 1.56
C VAL A 83 14.66 4.46 0.57
N ALA A 84 15.69 3.61 0.37
CA ALA A 84 15.59 2.43 -0.48
C ALA A 84 14.49 1.47 0.00
N SER A 85 14.40 1.23 1.31
CA SER A 85 13.33 0.40 1.90
C SER A 85 11.94 1.00 1.67
N GLY A 86 11.78 2.31 1.76
CA GLY A 86 10.53 3.02 1.50
C GLY A 86 10.09 2.89 0.03
N VAL A 87 11.01 2.94 -0.92
CA VAL A 87 10.72 2.68 -2.34
C VAL A 87 10.23 1.25 -2.54
N ILE A 88 10.94 0.25 -1.97
CA ILE A 88 10.54 -1.15 -2.05
C ILE A 88 9.15 -1.37 -1.44
N GLU A 89 8.91 -0.85 -0.24
CA GLU A 89 7.62 -0.95 0.43
C GLU A 89 6.51 -0.24 -0.37
N GLY A 90 6.79 0.93 -0.92
CA GLY A 90 5.86 1.66 -1.78
C GLY A 90 5.47 0.90 -3.04
N ILE A 91 6.39 0.14 -3.64
CA ILE A 91 6.09 -0.70 -4.80
C ILE A 91 5.37 -1.98 -4.38
N VAL A 92 5.91 -2.72 -3.42
CA VAL A 92 5.37 -4.04 -3.03
C VAL A 92 4.04 -3.90 -2.29
N CYS A 93 4.01 -3.15 -1.19
CA CYS A 93 2.80 -3.02 -0.38
C CYS A 93 1.87 -1.90 -0.89
N GLY A 94 2.43 -0.87 -1.53
CA GLY A 94 1.68 0.25 -2.10
C GLY A 94 1.09 -0.11 -3.46
N LEU A 95 1.87 -0.02 -4.52
CA LEU A 95 1.42 -0.17 -5.91
C LEU A 95 0.85 -1.56 -6.21
N ALA A 96 1.57 -2.63 -5.85
CA ALA A 96 1.13 -4.01 -6.06
C ALA A 96 0.17 -4.51 -4.97
N GLY A 97 0.02 -3.79 -3.87
CA GLY A 97 -0.92 -4.09 -2.80
C GLY A 97 -0.71 -5.44 -2.13
N VAL A 98 0.54 -5.88 -2.03
CA VAL A 98 0.87 -7.14 -1.34
C VAL A 98 0.75 -6.94 0.16
N ASP A 99 -0.09 -7.74 0.79
CA ASP A 99 -0.28 -7.78 2.24
C ASP A 99 -0.34 -9.23 2.72
N ALA A 100 0.34 -9.53 3.83
CA ALA A 100 0.50 -10.88 4.36
C ALA A 100 -0.16 -11.01 5.73
N ASP A 101 -1.19 -11.85 5.80
CA ASP A 101 -1.86 -12.26 7.03
C ASP A 101 -1.37 -13.64 7.46
N VAL A 102 -0.44 -13.66 8.40
CA VAL A 102 0.18 -14.90 8.92
C VAL A 102 -0.86 -15.80 9.59
N THR A 103 -1.81 -15.21 10.29
CA THR A 103 -2.80 -15.97 11.07
C THR A 103 -3.79 -16.70 10.16
N ALA A 104 -4.13 -16.11 9.03
CA ALA A 104 -5.01 -16.69 8.02
C ALA A 104 -4.25 -17.48 6.94
N ASN A 105 -2.92 -17.55 7.01
CA ASN A 105 -2.06 -18.11 5.94
C ASN A 105 -2.43 -17.54 4.56
N ARG A 106 -2.61 -16.22 4.49
CA ARG A 106 -3.17 -15.54 3.33
C ARG A 106 -2.27 -14.42 2.83
N ILE A 107 -2.16 -14.34 1.51
CA ILE A 107 -1.57 -13.20 0.82
C ILE A 107 -2.68 -12.47 0.05
N THR A 108 -2.85 -11.20 0.34
CA THR A 108 -3.72 -10.31 -0.44
C THR A 108 -2.89 -9.57 -1.48
N THR A 109 -3.44 -9.33 -2.67
CA THR A 109 -2.85 -8.49 -3.69
C THR A 109 -3.92 -7.57 -4.29
N LEU A 110 -3.57 -6.30 -4.53
CA LEU A 110 -4.49 -5.28 -5.05
C LEU A 110 -3.73 -4.30 -5.95
N PRO A 111 -3.92 -4.34 -7.28
CA PRO A 111 -3.31 -3.36 -8.17
C PRO A 111 -3.86 -1.94 -7.89
N ARG A 112 -2.96 -0.99 -7.64
CA ARG A 112 -3.29 0.42 -7.40
C ARG A 112 -2.62 1.30 -8.44
N PHE A 113 -3.09 1.16 -9.69
CA PHE A 113 -2.51 1.86 -10.84
C PHE A 113 -2.98 3.31 -10.94
N THR A 114 -2.17 4.09 -11.64
CA THR A 114 -2.43 5.45 -12.10
C THR A 114 -2.46 5.47 -13.63
N ASP A 115 -2.74 6.61 -14.23
CA ASP A 115 -2.63 6.76 -15.68
C ASP A 115 -1.19 6.57 -16.20
N ALA A 116 -0.20 6.68 -15.31
CA ALA A 116 1.22 6.48 -15.64
C ALA A 116 1.74 5.07 -15.34
N THR A 117 0.94 4.21 -14.69
CA THR A 117 1.36 2.85 -14.31
C THR A 117 0.30 1.84 -14.74
N HIS A 118 0.60 1.00 -15.73
CA HIS A 118 -0.38 0.09 -16.33
C HIS A 118 -0.16 -1.36 -15.97
N TRP A 119 1.02 -1.70 -15.46
CA TRP A 119 1.39 -3.04 -15.04
C TRP A 119 2.48 -3.01 -13.97
N VAL A 120 2.60 -4.07 -13.19
CA VAL A 120 3.71 -4.30 -12.27
C VAL A 120 3.99 -5.79 -12.15
N SER A 121 5.28 -6.16 -12.22
CA SER A 121 5.76 -7.53 -12.00
C SER A 121 6.80 -7.52 -10.89
N ILE A 122 6.61 -8.39 -9.89
CA ILE A 122 7.56 -8.54 -8.79
C ILE A 122 7.77 -10.04 -8.58
N GLU A 123 9.01 -10.46 -8.63
CA GLU A 123 9.38 -11.85 -8.48
C GLU A 123 10.09 -12.14 -7.16
N ASN A 124 9.87 -13.34 -6.65
CA ASN A 124 10.59 -13.87 -5.49
C ASN A 124 10.44 -13.03 -4.22
N ILE A 125 9.26 -12.45 -3.99
CA ILE A 125 8.93 -11.75 -2.74
C ILE A 125 8.99 -12.76 -1.60
N PRO A 126 9.85 -12.55 -0.58
CA PRO A 126 9.90 -13.43 0.58
C PRO A 126 8.65 -13.24 1.43
N VAL A 127 7.90 -14.30 1.66
CA VAL A 127 6.71 -14.31 2.54
C VAL A 127 6.67 -15.61 3.33
N PHE A 128 6.30 -15.52 4.61
CA PHE A 128 6.29 -16.66 5.53
C PHE A 128 7.63 -17.41 5.50
N SER A 129 7.61 -18.69 5.07
CA SER A 129 8.82 -19.52 4.92
C SER A 129 9.22 -19.78 3.47
N GLY A 130 8.65 -19.02 2.53
CA GLY A 130 8.87 -19.24 1.09
C GLY A 130 8.93 -17.96 0.27
N LYS A 131 8.59 -18.09 -1.00
CA LYS A 131 8.58 -16.98 -1.96
C LYS A 131 7.31 -17.00 -2.77
N ILE A 132 6.84 -15.83 -3.17
CA ILE A 132 5.78 -15.64 -4.16
C ILE A 132 6.27 -14.77 -5.30
N SER A 133 5.55 -14.81 -6.41
CA SER A 133 5.69 -13.84 -7.50
C SER A 133 4.31 -13.35 -7.92
N ILE A 134 4.22 -12.10 -8.33
CA ILE A 134 2.99 -11.46 -8.75
C ILE A 134 3.21 -10.69 -10.05
N LEU A 135 2.23 -10.76 -10.93
CA LEU A 135 2.13 -9.92 -12.12
C LEU A 135 0.72 -9.36 -12.19
N HIS A 136 0.58 -8.06 -12.06
CA HIS A 136 -0.64 -7.34 -12.44
C HIS A 136 -0.46 -6.81 -13.85
N GLN A 137 -1.18 -7.39 -14.83
CA GLN A 137 -1.16 -6.96 -16.23
C GLN A 137 -2.03 -5.72 -16.46
N SER A 138 -3.04 -5.53 -15.62
CA SER A 138 -3.93 -4.37 -15.61
C SER A 138 -4.63 -4.27 -14.25
N ALA A 139 -5.46 -3.26 -14.05
CA ALA A 139 -6.30 -3.12 -12.85
C ALA A 139 -7.30 -4.28 -12.66
N GLY A 140 -7.62 -5.02 -13.72
CA GLY A 140 -8.56 -6.16 -13.71
C GLY A 140 -7.92 -7.52 -13.99
N SER A 141 -6.59 -7.61 -14.12
CA SER A 141 -5.92 -8.88 -14.47
C SER A 141 -4.65 -9.07 -13.66
N SER A 142 -4.60 -10.18 -12.92
CA SER A 142 -3.48 -10.55 -12.06
C SER A 142 -3.13 -12.02 -12.19
N THR A 143 -1.84 -12.30 -12.10
CA THR A 143 -1.28 -13.65 -12.01
C THR A 143 -0.45 -13.76 -10.73
N PHE A 144 -0.61 -14.87 -10.03
CA PHE A 144 0.11 -15.16 -8.78
C PHE A 144 0.81 -16.49 -8.89
N ALA A 145 2.05 -16.57 -8.43
CA ALA A 145 2.79 -17.82 -8.34
C ALA A 145 3.24 -18.05 -6.91
N ASN A 146 2.74 -19.11 -6.30
CA ASN A 146 3.22 -19.61 -5.02
C ASN A 146 4.44 -20.50 -5.24
N LYS A 147 5.60 -20.05 -4.79
CA LYS A 147 6.88 -20.78 -4.83
C LYS A 147 7.32 -21.23 -3.43
N SER A 148 6.42 -21.21 -2.44
CA SER A 148 6.75 -21.57 -1.07
C SER A 148 6.84 -23.08 -0.82
N GLY A 149 6.25 -23.88 -1.71
CA GLY A 149 6.08 -25.32 -1.52
C GLY A 149 5.05 -25.70 -0.47
N LYS A 150 4.28 -24.76 0.05
CA LYS A 150 3.20 -24.94 1.01
C LYS A 150 1.93 -24.29 0.50
N GLU A 151 0.79 -24.88 0.82
CA GLU A 151 -0.51 -24.29 0.52
C GLU A 151 -0.66 -22.93 1.24
N LEU A 152 -1.20 -21.95 0.54
CA LEU A 152 -1.63 -20.67 1.08
C LEU A 152 -2.89 -20.17 0.37
N ILE A 153 -3.56 -19.22 0.96
CA ILE A 153 -4.71 -18.54 0.35
C ILE A 153 -4.22 -17.28 -0.37
N TRP A 154 -4.44 -17.21 -1.67
CA TRP A 154 -4.29 -15.96 -2.40
C TRP A 154 -5.62 -15.22 -2.45
N ARG A 155 -5.72 -14.06 -1.83
CA ARG A 155 -6.82 -13.13 -2.01
C ARG A 155 -6.52 -12.19 -3.15
N ALA A 156 -7.05 -12.51 -4.33
CA ALA A 156 -7.00 -11.63 -5.49
C ALA A 156 -8.05 -10.53 -5.35
N MET A 157 -7.61 -9.29 -5.08
CA MET A 157 -8.50 -8.13 -4.99
C MET A 157 -8.38 -7.24 -6.21
N PHE A 158 -9.51 -6.62 -6.57
CA PHE A 158 -9.62 -5.69 -7.69
C PHE A 158 -10.47 -4.48 -7.29
N PRO A 159 -10.17 -3.28 -7.84
CA PRO A 159 -10.98 -2.09 -7.58
C PRO A 159 -12.41 -2.24 -8.12
N GLY A 160 -13.37 -1.65 -7.42
CA GLY A 160 -14.77 -1.60 -7.84
C GLY A 160 -15.58 -2.85 -7.52
N ASN A 161 -16.84 -2.83 -7.91
CA ASN A 161 -17.78 -3.92 -7.76
C ASN A 161 -17.91 -4.70 -9.07
N VAL A 162 -17.27 -5.86 -9.17
CA VAL A 162 -17.41 -6.79 -10.29
C VAL A 162 -18.18 -8.03 -9.84
N ALA A 163 -19.07 -8.52 -10.66
CA ALA A 163 -19.91 -9.66 -10.29
C ALA A 163 -19.12 -10.98 -10.23
N MET A 164 -18.11 -11.13 -11.10
CA MET A 164 -17.37 -12.37 -11.26
C MET A 164 -15.86 -12.11 -11.39
N ILE A 165 -15.06 -13.00 -10.82
CA ILE A 165 -13.61 -13.08 -10.99
C ILE A 165 -13.29 -14.51 -11.47
N SER A 166 -12.62 -14.65 -12.61
CA SER A 166 -12.26 -15.96 -13.21
C SER A 166 -13.44 -16.92 -13.34
N GLY A 167 -14.63 -16.41 -13.64
CA GLY A 167 -15.85 -17.22 -13.80
C GLY A 167 -16.52 -17.67 -12.48
N MET A 168 -16.06 -17.19 -11.35
CA MET A 168 -16.63 -17.44 -10.02
C MET A 168 -17.25 -16.16 -9.45
N ASP A 169 -18.27 -16.29 -8.62
CA ASP A 169 -18.92 -15.15 -7.96
C ASP A 169 -17.92 -14.42 -7.07
N ALA A 170 -17.78 -13.11 -7.29
CA ALA A 170 -16.90 -12.27 -6.51
C ALA A 170 -17.51 -11.96 -5.14
N LYS A 171 -16.66 -11.93 -4.12
CA LYS A 171 -17.00 -11.34 -2.82
C LYS A 171 -16.69 -9.85 -2.83
N HIS A 172 -17.37 -9.07 -1.99
CA HIS A 172 -17.25 -7.62 -1.95
C HIS A 172 -16.83 -7.14 -0.57
N THR A 173 -16.08 -6.05 -0.56
CA THR A 173 -15.66 -5.33 0.65
C THR A 173 -15.41 -3.86 0.32
N ASN A 174 -15.30 -3.03 1.35
CA ASN A 174 -14.87 -1.65 1.20
C ASN A 174 -13.57 -1.44 1.98
N ASP A 175 -12.76 -0.48 1.54
CA ASP A 175 -11.65 0.01 2.35
C ASP A 175 -12.11 0.94 3.47
N GLU A 176 -11.14 1.47 4.23
CA GLU A 176 -11.38 2.41 5.34
C GLU A 176 -12.00 3.76 4.88
N LEU A 177 -11.95 4.05 3.58
CA LEU A 177 -12.52 5.24 2.95
C LEU A 177 -13.89 4.99 2.31
N GLY A 178 -14.38 3.74 2.36
CA GLY A 178 -15.64 3.35 1.73
C GLY A 178 -15.52 3.03 0.23
N ASN A 179 -14.30 2.98 -0.34
CA ASN A 179 -14.12 2.58 -1.73
C ASN A 179 -14.42 1.10 -1.90
N PRO A 180 -15.22 0.71 -2.92
CA PRO A 180 -15.59 -0.68 -3.14
C PRO A 180 -14.46 -1.49 -3.77
N PHE A 181 -14.32 -2.73 -3.33
CA PHE A 181 -13.44 -3.75 -3.90
C PHE A 181 -14.15 -5.08 -4.04
N SER A 182 -13.75 -5.82 -5.06
CA SER A 182 -14.16 -7.20 -5.25
C SER A 182 -12.97 -8.14 -5.06
N TYR A 183 -13.20 -9.32 -4.52
CA TYR A 183 -12.14 -10.29 -4.32
C TYR A 183 -12.58 -11.74 -4.47
N LEU A 184 -11.60 -12.59 -4.70
CA LEU A 184 -11.73 -14.05 -4.68
C LEU A 184 -10.60 -14.64 -3.83
N ASP A 185 -10.91 -15.58 -2.96
CA ASP A 185 -9.94 -16.37 -2.22
C ASP A 185 -9.64 -17.67 -3.00
N ILE A 186 -8.39 -17.87 -3.36
CA ILE A 186 -7.90 -19.01 -4.15
C ILE A 186 -6.88 -19.76 -3.33
N VAL A 187 -7.08 -21.06 -3.14
CA VAL A 187 -6.09 -21.95 -2.52
C VAL A 187 -5.05 -22.32 -3.58
N CYS A 188 -3.77 -22.10 -3.29
CA CYS A 188 -2.68 -22.32 -4.25
C CYS A 188 -1.35 -22.77 -3.56
#